data_a1956c1ada4305959f843b360057605f
#
_entry.id   a1956c1ada4305959f843b360057605f
#
_cell.length_a   1.000
_cell.length_b   1.000
_cell.length_c   1.000
_cell.angle_alpha   90.00
_cell.angle_beta   90.00
_cell.angle_gamma   90.00
#
_symmetry.space_group_name_H-M   'P 1'
#
loop_
_entity.id
_entity.type
_entity.pdbx_description
1 polymer ?
#
loop_
_entity_poly.entity_id
_entity_poly.type
_entity_poly.pdbx_seq_one_letter_code
_entity_poly.pdbx_strand_id
1 'polypeptide(L)'
;MDENFVAHQLSPSSWSRYEECPRKYWLSRQRLPRKASMPAAMGTAVHNSVEDICNLDLSDREESEIGWLPPTAKAILDRHWALEKEAFLDTPRHPRWKDEMITKAHDGLVGALNILFSKSRMEKTALSGVSVGMWRNVQSMVLANEGTLVSECGRLMGRLDLLIADLDEDGNSTGWVVADLKTGKPPKIDLNEKVSRQLRFYRDLIKQNNPDHPPLHAEGWYSSNQTVHRAEGPSVLDDAMIAWEGMRHSETPLEGTPESQSCGFCEWKAWCPTWWAARRDGTLPPGGVFRDEVVNLVRFDPN
;
A
#
# COMPACT_ATOMS: atom_id res chain seq x y z
N MET A 1 -16.35 24.18 -21.70
CA MET A 1 -15.66 22.97 -21.16
C MET A 1 -14.88 23.45 -19.96
N ASP A 2 -15.24 23.01 -18.75
CA ASP A 2 -14.59 23.44 -17.52
C ASP A 2 -13.11 23.02 -17.55
N GLU A 3 -12.20 23.99 -17.52
CA GLU A 3 -10.74 23.79 -17.56
C GLU A 3 -10.15 23.11 -16.31
N ASN A 4 -10.99 22.68 -15.36
CA ASN A 4 -10.60 22.04 -14.11
C ASN A 4 -11.09 20.59 -13.94
N PHE A 5 -11.50 19.93 -15.01
CA PHE A 5 -11.88 18.52 -14.93
C PHE A 5 -10.61 17.65 -14.85
N VAL A 6 -10.15 17.36 -13.65
CA VAL A 6 -9.16 16.31 -13.43
C VAL A 6 -9.82 14.99 -13.80
N ALA A 7 -9.37 14.41 -14.92
CA ALA A 7 -9.89 13.14 -15.38
C ALA A 7 -9.85 12.10 -14.25
N HIS A 8 -10.97 11.42 -14.02
CA HIS A 8 -11.02 10.34 -13.04
C HIS A 8 -10.02 9.25 -13.41
N GLN A 9 -9.14 8.90 -12.47
CA GLN A 9 -8.18 7.81 -12.61
C GLN A 9 -8.57 6.64 -11.70
N LEU A 10 -8.53 5.42 -12.24
CA LEU A 10 -8.70 4.19 -11.47
C LEU A 10 -7.34 3.73 -10.94
N SER A 11 -7.26 3.47 -9.65
CA SER A 11 -6.13 2.77 -9.01
C SER A 11 -6.60 1.43 -8.44
N PRO A 12 -5.70 0.46 -8.18
CA PRO A 12 -6.07 -0.83 -7.60
C PRO A 12 -6.87 -0.69 -6.30
N SER A 13 -6.50 0.28 -5.45
CA SER A 13 -7.22 0.54 -4.19
C SER A 13 -8.61 1.14 -4.41
N SER A 14 -8.77 2.05 -5.39
CA SER A 14 -10.06 2.61 -5.72
C SER A 14 -10.98 1.58 -6.39
N TRP A 15 -10.41 0.73 -7.26
CA TRP A 15 -11.11 -0.38 -7.88
C TRP A 15 -11.65 -1.38 -6.84
N SER A 16 -10.78 -1.86 -5.96
CA SER A 16 -11.20 -2.75 -4.86
C SER A 16 -12.29 -2.14 -3.99
N ARG A 17 -12.21 -0.83 -3.74
CA ARG A 17 -13.24 -0.12 -2.96
C ARG A 17 -14.59 -0.06 -3.68
N TYR A 18 -14.57 0.15 -5.01
CA TYR A 18 -15.77 0.16 -5.84
C TYR A 18 -16.45 -1.20 -5.87
N GLU A 19 -15.68 -2.28 -6.05
CA GLU A 19 -16.22 -3.65 -6.05
C GLU A 19 -16.76 -4.08 -4.68
N GLU A 20 -16.11 -3.66 -3.60
CA GLU A 20 -16.64 -3.91 -2.26
C GLU A 20 -18.01 -3.26 -2.07
N CYS A 21 -18.17 -2.05 -2.53
CA CYS A 21 -19.41 -1.29 -2.45
C CYS A 21 -19.29 -0.01 -3.28
N PRO A 22 -20.06 0.16 -4.37
CA PRO A 22 -20.02 1.38 -5.18
C PRO A 22 -20.28 2.65 -4.37
N ARG A 23 -21.17 2.60 -3.36
CA ARG A 23 -21.43 3.70 -2.43
C ARG A 23 -20.19 4.06 -1.60
N LYS A 24 -19.44 3.06 -1.13
CA LYS A 24 -18.19 3.27 -0.39
C LYS A 24 -17.17 4.02 -1.24
N TYR A 25 -17.04 3.63 -2.51
CA TYR A 25 -16.21 4.35 -3.47
C TYR A 25 -16.70 5.79 -3.67
N TRP A 26 -17.99 5.99 -3.93
CA TRP A 26 -18.57 7.33 -4.13
C TRP A 26 -18.33 8.22 -2.91
N LEU A 27 -18.59 7.74 -1.69
CA LEU A 27 -18.34 8.46 -0.44
C LEU A 27 -16.85 8.81 -0.28
N SER A 28 -15.94 7.94 -0.71
CA SER A 28 -14.50 8.20 -0.64
C SER A 28 -14.05 9.37 -1.52
N ARG A 29 -14.86 9.76 -2.51
CA ARG A 29 -14.62 10.91 -3.39
C ARG A 29 -15.22 12.21 -2.86
N GLN A 30 -16.05 12.11 -1.82
CA GLN A 30 -16.58 13.28 -1.13
C GLN A 30 -15.55 13.81 -0.14
N ARG A 31 -15.56 15.09 0.17
CA ARG A 31 -14.66 15.71 1.14
C ARG A 31 -15.10 15.43 2.59
N LEU A 32 -15.28 14.15 2.91
CA LEU A 32 -15.68 13.72 4.24
C LEU A 32 -14.48 13.56 5.16
N PRO A 33 -14.63 13.79 6.49
CA PRO A 33 -13.56 13.60 7.47
C PRO A 33 -13.01 12.18 7.41
N ARG A 34 -11.71 12.05 7.19
CA ARG A 34 -11.01 10.77 7.14
C ARG A 34 -10.92 10.14 8.52
N LYS A 35 -10.76 8.82 8.53
CA LYS A 35 -10.50 8.01 9.71
C LYS A 35 -9.10 7.44 9.63
N ALA A 36 -8.29 7.70 10.65
CA ALA A 36 -6.95 7.14 10.75
C ALA A 36 -6.99 5.64 11.14
N SER A 37 -5.97 4.91 10.71
CA SER A 37 -5.83 3.47 10.95
C SER A 37 -4.40 3.13 11.35
N MET A 38 -4.20 2.56 12.54
CA MET A 38 -2.88 2.14 13.00
C MET A 38 -2.15 1.18 12.05
N PRO A 39 -2.82 0.15 11.47
CA PRO A 39 -2.15 -0.70 10.48
C PRO A 39 -1.70 0.07 9.22
N ALA A 40 -2.46 1.07 8.78
CA ALA A 40 -2.08 1.88 7.63
C ALA A 40 -0.87 2.78 7.97
N ALA A 41 -0.90 3.51 9.08
CA ALA A 41 0.22 4.34 9.54
C ALA A 41 1.51 3.51 9.71
N MET A 42 1.40 2.32 10.33
CA MET A 42 2.54 1.41 10.45
C MET A 42 3.07 0.98 9.06
N GLY A 43 2.17 0.64 8.14
CA GLY A 43 2.54 0.29 6.77
C GLY A 43 3.29 1.42 6.08
N THR A 44 2.74 2.64 6.12
CA THR A 44 3.36 3.83 5.52
C THR A 44 4.74 4.10 6.11
N ALA A 45 4.91 4.03 7.44
CA ALA A 45 6.22 4.23 8.06
C ALA A 45 7.26 3.21 7.57
N VAL A 46 6.87 1.93 7.41
CA VAL A 46 7.78 0.89 6.91
C VAL A 46 8.12 1.11 5.43
N HIS A 47 7.12 1.40 4.57
CA HIS A 47 7.35 1.66 3.14
C HIS A 47 8.29 2.85 2.92
N ASN A 48 8.00 3.99 3.54
CA ASN A 48 8.85 5.18 3.43
C ASN A 48 10.26 4.91 3.98
N SER A 49 10.41 4.05 4.99
CA SER A 49 11.72 3.66 5.51
C SER A 49 12.50 2.81 4.53
N VAL A 50 11.85 1.86 3.84
CA VAL A 50 12.50 1.05 2.79
C VAL A 50 12.94 1.95 1.63
N GLU A 51 12.06 2.87 1.19
CA GLU A 51 12.38 3.86 0.16
C GLU A 51 13.63 4.66 0.51
N ASP A 52 13.68 5.27 1.70
CA ASP A 52 14.82 6.07 2.14
C ASP A 52 16.11 5.25 2.22
N ILE A 53 16.02 3.99 2.70
CA ILE A 53 17.19 3.11 2.81
C ILE A 53 17.70 2.69 1.42
N CYS A 54 16.81 2.49 0.46
CA CYS A 54 17.20 2.25 -0.94
C CYS A 54 17.89 3.47 -1.56
N ASN A 55 17.55 4.68 -1.14
CA ASN A 55 18.06 5.95 -1.68
C ASN A 55 19.22 6.56 -0.85
N LEU A 56 19.70 5.86 0.17
CA LEU A 56 20.80 6.40 0.99
C LEU A 56 22.01 6.76 0.16
N ASP A 57 22.52 7.98 0.35
CA ASP A 57 23.87 8.32 -0.10
C ASP A 57 24.91 7.65 0.82
N LEU A 58 25.70 6.79 0.22
CA LEU A 58 26.76 6.03 0.90
C LEU A 58 28.16 6.45 0.44
N SER A 59 28.26 7.55 -0.33
CA SER A 59 29.53 8.00 -0.94
C SER A 59 30.67 8.21 0.08
N ASP A 60 30.31 8.71 1.28
CA ASP A 60 31.27 9.02 2.35
C ASP A 60 31.62 7.81 3.23
N ARG A 61 31.11 6.60 2.91
CA ARG A 61 31.35 5.39 3.69
C ARG A 61 32.32 4.45 3.00
N GLU A 62 33.07 3.70 3.81
CA GLU A 62 33.97 2.67 3.31
C GLU A 62 33.20 1.41 2.90
N GLU A 63 33.57 0.78 1.77
CA GLU A 63 32.88 -0.40 1.25
C GLU A 63 32.88 -1.59 2.21
N SER A 64 33.94 -1.74 2.99
CA SER A 64 34.10 -2.82 3.98
C SER A 64 33.37 -2.57 5.31
N GLU A 65 32.81 -1.37 5.52
CA GLU A 65 32.13 -1.00 6.77
C GLU A 65 30.89 -1.90 7.00
N ILE A 66 30.84 -2.57 8.14
CA ILE A 66 29.73 -3.40 8.60
C ILE A 66 29.10 -2.83 9.86
N GLY A 67 27.92 -3.36 10.26
CA GLY A 67 27.22 -2.91 11.48
C GLY A 67 26.50 -1.59 11.36
N TRP A 68 26.59 -0.90 10.23
CA TRP A 68 25.99 0.41 9.96
C TRP A 68 24.50 0.34 9.66
N LEU A 69 24.05 -0.71 8.94
CA LEU A 69 22.67 -0.79 8.41
C LEU A 69 21.59 -0.88 9.51
N PRO A 70 21.68 -1.73 10.55
CA PRO A 70 20.63 -1.80 11.56
C PRO A 70 20.38 -0.49 12.33
N PRO A 71 21.39 0.25 12.84
CA PRO A 71 21.14 1.51 13.52
C PRO A 71 20.63 2.60 12.57
N THR A 72 21.09 2.62 11.32
CA THR A 72 20.61 3.55 10.30
C THR A 72 19.14 3.27 9.96
N ALA A 73 18.78 2.02 9.72
CA ALA A 73 17.41 1.62 9.44
C ALA A 73 16.47 1.96 10.62
N LYS A 74 16.92 1.72 11.84
CA LYS A 74 16.16 2.09 13.04
C LYS A 74 15.94 3.61 13.13
N ALA A 75 16.96 4.42 12.91
CA ALA A 75 16.85 5.87 12.98
C ALA A 75 15.89 6.42 11.90
N ILE A 76 15.92 5.86 10.70
CA ILE A 76 15.01 6.21 9.61
C ILE A 76 13.55 5.85 9.99
N LEU A 77 13.33 4.63 10.50
CA LEU A 77 12.00 4.22 10.93
C LEU A 77 11.47 5.09 12.09
N ASP A 78 12.29 5.39 13.09
CA ASP A 78 11.90 6.23 14.23
C ASP A 78 11.42 7.61 13.74
N ARG A 79 12.08 8.18 12.72
CA ARG A 79 11.67 9.44 12.10
C ARG A 79 10.32 9.32 11.39
N HIS A 80 10.12 8.30 10.52
CA HIS A 80 8.86 8.10 9.84
C HIS A 80 7.73 7.74 10.80
N TRP A 81 8.02 7.01 11.86
CA TRP A 81 7.05 6.70 12.92
C TRP A 81 6.55 7.96 13.62
N ALA A 82 7.44 8.91 13.90
CA ALA A 82 7.07 10.19 14.50
C ALA A 82 6.20 11.04 13.56
N LEU A 83 6.54 11.10 12.27
CA LEU A 83 5.74 11.78 11.24
C LEU A 83 4.35 11.18 11.09
N GLU A 84 4.27 9.85 11.03
CA GLU A 84 2.98 9.15 10.94
C GLU A 84 2.13 9.34 12.22
N LYS A 85 2.76 9.41 13.39
CA LYS A 85 2.05 9.73 14.64
C LYS A 85 1.43 11.12 14.61
N GLU A 86 2.16 12.11 14.13
CA GLU A 86 1.66 13.48 13.99
C GLU A 86 0.47 13.52 13.00
N ALA A 87 0.63 12.98 11.79
CA ALA A 87 -0.42 12.91 10.78
C ALA A 87 -1.66 12.13 11.27
N PHE A 88 -1.44 11.06 12.04
CA PHE A 88 -2.51 10.26 12.61
C PHE A 88 -3.33 11.05 13.64
N LEU A 89 -2.68 11.78 14.52
CA LEU A 89 -3.33 12.58 15.56
C LEU A 89 -4.02 13.84 14.99
N ASP A 90 -3.53 14.38 13.87
CA ASP A 90 -4.17 15.47 13.14
C ASP A 90 -5.41 15.02 12.35
N THR A 91 -5.57 13.71 12.16
CA THR A 91 -6.75 13.16 11.45
C THR A 91 -8.00 13.32 12.32
N PRO A 92 -9.12 13.91 11.82
CA PRO A 92 -10.30 14.24 12.62
C PRO A 92 -10.93 13.06 13.36
N ARG A 93 -10.79 11.84 12.81
CA ARG A 93 -11.35 10.61 13.37
C ARG A 93 -10.23 9.58 13.53
N HIS A 94 -9.65 9.51 14.71
CA HIS A 94 -8.59 8.54 15.00
C HIS A 94 -8.87 7.74 16.28
N PRO A 95 -8.51 6.46 16.35
CA PRO A 95 -8.42 5.71 17.60
C PRO A 95 -7.20 6.19 18.40
N ARG A 96 -7.03 5.64 19.60
CA ARG A 96 -5.82 5.88 20.37
C ARG A 96 -4.60 5.40 19.61
N TRP A 97 -3.55 6.25 19.53
CA TRP A 97 -2.24 5.82 19.02
C TRP A 97 -1.63 4.77 19.94
N LYS A 98 -0.92 3.82 19.37
CA LYS A 98 -0.31 2.68 20.06
C LYS A 98 1.20 2.70 19.83
N ASP A 99 1.93 3.33 20.77
CA ASP A 99 3.39 3.44 20.66
C ASP A 99 4.08 2.08 20.63
N GLU A 100 3.52 1.07 21.30
CA GLU A 100 4.05 -0.30 21.30
C GLU A 100 4.10 -0.98 19.91
N MET A 101 3.35 -0.47 18.94
CA MET A 101 3.37 -1.02 17.58
C MET A 101 4.65 -0.70 16.81
N ILE A 102 5.51 0.20 17.31
CA ILE A 102 6.81 0.48 16.70
C ILE A 102 7.70 -0.78 16.63
N THR A 103 7.58 -1.69 17.61
CA THR A 103 8.31 -2.97 17.56
C THR A 103 7.91 -3.79 16.34
N LYS A 104 6.61 -3.87 16.05
CA LYS A 104 6.12 -4.56 14.84
C LYS A 104 6.53 -3.85 13.55
N ALA A 105 6.58 -2.52 13.57
CA ALA A 105 7.08 -1.76 12.42
C ALA A 105 8.56 -2.05 12.18
N HIS A 106 9.37 -2.13 13.26
CA HIS A 106 10.78 -2.47 13.18
C HIS A 106 10.98 -3.91 12.63
N ASP A 107 10.24 -4.89 13.16
CA ASP A 107 10.28 -6.26 12.64
C ASP A 107 9.87 -6.32 11.16
N GLY A 108 8.85 -5.54 10.79
CA GLY A 108 8.42 -5.40 9.41
C GLY A 108 9.49 -4.79 8.50
N LEU A 109 10.19 -3.75 8.97
CA LEU A 109 11.30 -3.15 8.22
C LEU A 109 12.46 -4.14 8.05
N VAL A 110 12.88 -4.79 9.12
CA VAL A 110 13.95 -5.82 9.08
C VAL A 110 13.57 -6.92 8.09
N GLY A 111 12.33 -7.40 8.13
CA GLY A 111 11.85 -8.41 7.20
C GLY A 111 11.88 -7.95 5.73
N ALA A 112 11.48 -6.69 5.46
CA ALA A 112 11.53 -6.12 4.12
C ALA A 112 12.97 -6.02 3.59
N LEU A 113 13.90 -5.53 4.42
CA LEU A 113 15.32 -5.42 4.06
C LEU A 113 15.95 -6.80 3.82
N ASN A 114 15.58 -7.82 4.62
CA ASN A 114 16.04 -9.18 4.40
C ASN A 114 15.56 -9.76 3.06
N ILE A 115 14.27 -9.52 2.70
CA ILE A 115 13.76 -9.95 1.38
C ILE A 115 14.54 -9.24 0.27
N LEU A 116 14.68 -7.92 0.35
CA LEU A 116 15.37 -7.12 -0.65
C LEU A 116 16.84 -7.57 -0.79
N PHE A 117 17.54 -7.76 0.33
CA PHE A 117 18.92 -8.26 0.32
C PHE A 117 19.00 -9.67 -0.31
N SER A 118 18.04 -10.55 -0.04
CA SER A 118 18.03 -11.90 -0.62
C SER A 118 17.92 -11.91 -2.16
N LYS A 119 17.31 -10.87 -2.73
CA LYS A 119 17.18 -10.70 -4.19
C LYS A 119 18.49 -10.35 -4.88
N SER A 120 19.46 -9.82 -4.16
CA SER A 120 20.78 -9.50 -4.70
C SER A 120 21.67 -10.72 -4.97
N ARG A 121 21.22 -11.93 -4.63
CA ARG A 121 21.94 -13.21 -4.80
C ARG A 121 23.29 -13.29 -4.09
N MET A 122 23.63 -12.31 -3.27
CA MET A 122 24.85 -12.35 -2.44
C MET A 122 24.73 -13.39 -1.32
N GLU A 123 25.88 -13.75 -0.76
CA GLU A 123 25.92 -14.68 0.38
C GLU A 123 25.04 -14.21 1.54
N LYS A 124 24.24 -15.12 2.05
CA LYS A 124 23.28 -14.82 3.12
C LYS A 124 24.01 -14.42 4.40
N THR A 125 23.75 -13.24 4.89
CA THR A 125 24.25 -12.71 6.16
C THR A 125 23.17 -12.00 6.95
N ALA A 126 23.37 -11.80 8.25
CA ALA A 126 22.50 -10.93 9.04
C ALA A 126 22.67 -9.45 8.57
N LEU A 127 21.66 -8.61 8.74
CA LEU A 127 21.75 -7.19 8.35
C LEU A 127 22.95 -6.46 9.00
N SER A 128 23.37 -6.88 10.20
CA SER A 128 24.59 -6.35 10.84
C SER A 128 25.90 -6.74 10.13
N GLY A 129 25.89 -7.81 9.35
CA GLY A 129 27.03 -8.26 8.55
C GLY A 129 27.02 -7.69 7.12
N VAL A 130 25.96 -7.02 6.71
CA VAL A 130 25.88 -6.39 5.38
C VAL A 130 26.83 -5.20 5.34
N SER A 131 27.86 -5.28 4.47
CA SER A 131 28.78 -4.18 4.27
C SER A 131 28.17 -3.09 3.39
N VAL A 132 28.76 -1.90 3.40
CA VAL A 132 28.36 -0.78 2.52
C VAL A 132 28.44 -1.20 1.06
N GLY A 133 29.51 -1.88 0.64
CA GLY A 133 29.65 -2.37 -0.74
C GLY A 133 28.55 -3.36 -1.13
N MET A 134 28.18 -4.28 -0.22
CA MET A 134 27.07 -5.20 -0.43
C MET A 134 25.74 -4.43 -0.60
N TRP A 135 25.51 -3.39 0.19
CA TRP A 135 24.28 -2.60 0.07
C TRP A 135 24.24 -1.75 -1.20
N ARG A 136 25.37 -1.22 -1.66
CA ARG A 136 25.47 -0.56 -2.99
C ARG A 136 25.05 -1.49 -4.13
N ASN A 137 25.40 -2.78 -4.04
CA ASN A 137 24.92 -3.78 -5.01
C ASN A 137 23.38 -3.97 -4.90
N VAL A 138 22.80 -3.94 -3.69
CA VAL A 138 21.33 -3.93 -3.54
C VAL A 138 20.72 -2.69 -4.19
N GLN A 139 21.29 -1.51 -3.94
CA GLN A 139 20.82 -0.27 -4.54
C GLN A 139 20.89 -0.30 -6.08
N SER A 140 21.95 -0.85 -6.65
CA SER A 140 22.12 -0.93 -8.12
C SER A 140 21.09 -1.86 -8.79
N MET A 141 20.54 -2.80 -8.07
CA MET A 141 19.48 -3.67 -8.55
C MET A 141 18.10 -2.98 -8.50
N VAL A 142 17.90 -1.94 -7.67
CA VAL A 142 16.65 -1.20 -7.58
C VAL A 142 16.53 -0.24 -8.75
N LEU A 143 15.63 -0.54 -9.68
CA LEU A 143 15.41 0.25 -10.90
C LEU A 143 14.48 1.44 -10.65
N ALA A 144 13.51 1.28 -9.76
CA ALA A 144 12.63 2.33 -9.28
C ALA A 144 12.04 1.98 -7.91
N ASN A 145 11.82 2.98 -7.09
CA ASN A 145 11.07 2.90 -5.85
C ASN A 145 10.03 4.03 -5.81
N GLU A 146 8.85 3.74 -5.22
CA GLU A 146 7.73 4.69 -5.11
C GLU A 146 7.33 5.35 -6.46
N GLY A 147 7.40 4.58 -7.56
CA GLY A 147 7.10 5.06 -8.90
C GLY A 147 5.61 5.17 -9.19
N THR A 148 5.20 6.25 -9.89
CA THR A 148 3.83 6.38 -10.39
C THR A 148 3.75 5.85 -11.82
N LEU A 149 2.85 4.91 -12.05
CA LEU A 149 2.52 4.34 -13.35
C LEU A 149 1.20 4.92 -13.83
N VAL A 150 1.14 5.37 -15.07
CA VAL A 150 -0.09 5.86 -15.71
C VAL A 150 -0.23 5.17 -17.06
N SER A 151 -1.42 4.68 -17.38
CA SER A 151 -1.71 4.12 -18.70
C SER A 151 -1.62 5.19 -19.79
N GLU A 152 -1.36 4.80 -21.04
CA GLU A 152 -1.30 5.72 -22.19
C GLU A 152 -2.55 6.60 -22.32
N CYS A 153 -3.73 6.06 -22.04
CA CYS A 153 -4.98 6.81 -22.08
C CYS A 153 -5.22 7.70 -20.83
N GLY A 154 -4.33 7.69 -19.85
CA GLY A 154 -4.43 8.48 -18.61
C GLY A 154 -5.51 8.04 -17.63
N ARG A 155 -6.26 6.97 -17.92
CA ARG A 155 -7.41 6.52 -17.12
C ARG A 155 -7.05 5.60 -15.96
N LEU A 156 -5.96 4.85 -16.09
CA LEU A 156 -5.47 3.92 -15.07
C LEU A 156 -4.20 4.48 -14.45
N MET A 157 -4.08 4.38 -13.13
CA MET A 157 -2.94 4.87 -12.38
C MET A 157 -2.58 3.89 -11.26
N GLY A 158 -1.30 3.66 -11.06
CA GLY A 158 -0.77 2.88 -9.96
C GLY A 158 0.44 3.53 -9.34
N ARG A 159 0.67 3.26 -8.05
CA ARG A 159 1.92 3.58 -7.36
C ARG A 159 2.57 2.27 -6.97
N LEU A 160 3.72 1.99 -7.56
CA LEU A 160 4.48 0.79 -7.23
C LEU A 160 5.41 1.10 -6.05
N ASP A 161 5.67 0.09 -5.22
CA ASP A 161 6.63 0.22 -4.13
C ASP A 161 8.05 0.06 -4.66
N LEU A 162 8.31 -1.01 -5.41
CA LEU A 162 9.63 -1.34 -5.94
C LEU A 162 9.55 -1.95 -7.35
N LEU A 163 10.47 -1.56 -8.20
CA LEU A 163 10.86 -2.27 -9.43
C LEU A 163 12.33 -2.64 -9.31
N ILE A 164 12.65 -3.91 -9.39
CA ILE A 164 14.02 -4.39 -9.26
C ILE A 164 14.42 -5.25 -10.47
N ALA A 165 15.73 -5.32 -10.71
CA ALA A 165 16.28 -6.32 -11.62
C ALA A 165 16.11 -7.72 -11.02
N ASP A 166 15.67 -8.69 -11.84
CA ASP A 166 15.69 -10.10 -11.48
C ASP A 166 17.05 -10.67 -11.84
N LEU A 167 17.76 -11.18 -10.85
CA LEU A 167 19.14 -11.64 -11.02
C LEU A 167 19.20 -13.17 -11.02
N ASP A 168 20.02 -13.75 -11.91
CA ASP A 168 20.39 -15.16 -11.87
C ASP A 168 21.42 -15.46 -10.75
N GLU A 169 21.89 -16.69 -10.68
CA GLU A 169 22.88 -17.12 -9.67
C GLU A 169 24.25 -16.45 -9.86
N ASP A 170 24.55 -16.00 -11.06
CA ASP A 170 25.79 -15.29 -11.40
C ASP A 170 25.67 -13.76 -11.22
N GLY A 171 24.49 -13.27 -10.79
CA GLY A 171 24.22 -11.84 -10.58
C GLY A 171 23.88 -11.06 -11.84
N ASN A 172 23.65 -11.73 -12.98
CA ASN A 172 23.23 -11.06 -14.21
C ASN A 172 21.74 -10.80 -14.22
N SER A 173 21.33 -9.65 -14.76
CA SER A 173 19.92 -9.33 -14.91
C SER A 173 19.26 -10.19 -16.00
N THR A 174 18.26 -10.96 -15.61
CA THR A 174 17.45 -11.81 -16.49
C THR A 174 16.06 -11.27 -16.75
N GLY A 175 15.65 -10.25 -16.01
CA GLY A 175 14.32 -9.69 -16.08
C GLY A 175 14.09 -8.58 -15.08
N TRP A 176 12.80 -8.26 -14.88
CA TRP A 176 12.35 -7.31 -13.87
C TRP A 176 11.32 -7.92 -12.94
N VAL A 177 11.33 -7.48 -11.69
CA VAL A 177 10.34 -7.83 -10.67
C VAL A 177 9.63 -6.56 -10.22
N VAL A 178 8.31 -6.53 -10.37
CA VAL A 178 7.46 -5.56 -9.68
C VAL A 178 7.17 -6.13 -8.30
N ALA A 179 7.64 -5.48 -7.26
CA ALA A 179 7.42 -5.90 -5.89
C ALA A 179 6.50 -4.92 -5.14
N ASP A 180 5.55 -5.48 -4.40
CA ASP A 180 4.65 -4.73 -3.53
C ASP A 180 4.84 -5.26 -2.10
N LEU A 181 5.26 -4.36 -1.22
CA LEU A 181 5.58 -4.68 0.16
C LEU A 181 4.31 -4.76 1.01
N LYS A 182 4.15 -5.83 1.75
CA LYS A 182 3.01 -6.07 2.62
C LYS A 182 3.46 -6.24 4.07
N THR A 183 3.10 -5.29 4.93
CA THR A 183 3.31 -5.36 6.39
C THR A 183 2.17 -6.07 7.12
N GLY A 184 1.11 -6.42 6.40
CA GLY A 184 -0.06 -7.13 6.92
C GLY A 184 0.18 -8.64 7.10
N LYS A 185 -0.91 -9.34 7.44
CA LYS A 185 -0.88 -10.79 7.62
C LYS A 185 -0.59 -11.51 6.30
N PRO A 186 0.42 -12.39 6.24
CA PRO A 186 0.72 -13.16 5.05
C PRO A 186 -0.41 -14.13 4.70
N PRO A 187 -0.57 -14.49 3.42
CA PRO A 187 -1.49 -15.53 3.00
C PRO A 187 -1.03 -16.89 3.54
N LYS A 188 -1.97 -17.82 3.67
CA LYS A 188 -1.64 -19.18 4.13
C LYS A 188 -1.09 -20.07 3.00
N ILE A 189 -1.56 -19.86 1.79
CA ILE A 189 -1.18 -20.63 0.60
C ILE A 189 -0.89 -19.65 -0.53
N ASP A 190 -1.91 -19.08 -1.16
CA ASP A 190 -1.79 -18.19 -2.30
C ASP A 190 -2.22 -16.76 -1.97
N LEU A 191 -1.79 -15.80 -2.80
CA LEU A 191 -2.24 -14.42 -2.72
C LEU A 191 -3.77 -14.36 -2.83
N ASN A 192 -4.41 -13.54 -2.00
CA ASN A 192 -5.82 -13.24 -2.23
C ASN A 192 -5.99 -12.45 -3.54
N GLU A 193 -7.16 -12.58 -4.17
CA GLU A 193 -7.40 -12.02 -5.51
C GLU A 193 -7.18 -10.49 -5.57
N LYS A 194 -7.49 -9.75 -4.51
CA LYS A 194 -7.25 -8.29 -4.49
C LYS A 194 -5.78 -7.95 -4.61
N VAL A 195 -4.91 -8.66 -3.89
CA VAL A 195 -3.46 -8.44 -3.93
C VAL A 195 -2.89 -8.96 -5.25
N SER A 196 -3.30 -10.14 -5.70
CA SER A 196 -2.88 -10.70 -6.99
C SER A 196 -3.25 -9.75 -8.13
N ARG A 197 -4.46 -9.22 -8.15
CA ARG A 197 -4.92 -8.26 -9.14
C ARG A 197 -4.17 -6.93 -9.09
N GLN A 198 -3.86 -6.40 -7.91
CA GLN A 198 -3.04 -5.20 -7.74
C GLN A 198 -1.66 -5.39 -8.38
N LEU A 199 -1.01 -6.51 -8.11
CA LEU A 199 0.31 -6.84 -8.63
C LEU A 199 0.29 -7.02 -10.16
N ARG A 200 -0.70 -7.75 -10.69
CA ARG A 200 -0.90 -7.90 -12.14
C ARG A 200 -1.16 -6.55 -12.81
N PHE A 201 -1.94 -5.69 -12.17
CA PHE A 201 -2.21 -4.33 -12.67
C PHE A 201 -0.91 -3.52 -12.83
N TYR A 202 -0.01 -3.53 -11.84
CA TYR A 202 1.28 -2.85 -11.95
C TYR A 202 2.17 -3.47 -13.03
N ARG A 203 2.26 -4.80 -13.06
CA ARG A 203 2.98 -5.54 -14.11
C ARG A 203 2.50 -5.13 -15.49
N ASP A 204 1.19 -5.10 -15.69
CA ASP A 204 0.59 -4.86 -16.99
C ASP A 204 0.74 -3.40 -17.43
N LEU A 205 0.69 -2.43 -16.50
CA LEU A 205 1.00 -1.03 -16.79
C LEU A 205 2.48 -0.84 -17.18
N ILE A 206 3.40 -1.54 -16.50
CA ILE A 206 4.83 -1.48 -16.89
C ILE A 206 5.02 -2.05 -18.29
N LYS A 207 4.38 -3.18 -18.61
CA LYS A 207 4.41 -3.77 -19.96
C LYS A 207 3.88 -2.82 -21.02
N GLN A 208 2.78 -2.16 -20.74
CA GLN A 208 2.19 -1.18 -21.65
C GLN A 208 3.13 0.01 -21.90
N ASN A 209 3.74 0.53 -20.82
CA ASN A 209 4.60 1.70 -20.92
C ASN A 209 6.02 1.39 -21.44
N ASN A 210 6.42 0.13 -21.45
CA ASN A 210 7.73 -0.34 -21.89
C ASN A 210 7.57 -1.56 -22.81
N PRO A 211 7.21 -1.38 -24.08
CA PRO A 211 6.97 -2.49 -25.00
C PRO A 211 8.16 -3.45 -25.14
N ASP A 212 9.39 -2.94 -25.07
CA ASP A 212 10.63 -3.69 -25.17
C ASP A 212 11.16 -4.21 -23.82
N HIS A 213 10.27 -4.31 -22.81
CA HIS A 213 10.66 -4.76 -21.47
C HIS A 213 11.24 -6.19 -21.50
N PRO A 214 12.23 -6.50 -20.62
CA PRO A 214 12.69 -7.87 -20.46
C PRO A 214 11.60 -8.73 -19.79
N PRO A 215 11.82 -10.05 -19.59
CA PRO A 215 10.90 -10.88 -18.81
C PRO A 215 10.50 -10.16 -17.50
N LEU A 216 9.19 -10.06 -17.24
CA LEU A 216 8.63 -9.27 -16.15
C LEU A 216 7.60 -10.07 -15.37
N HIS A 217 7.75 -10.14 -14.07
CA HIS A 217 6.76 -10.71 -13.16
C HIS A 217 6.49 -9.81 -11.95
N ALA A 218 5.48 -10.16 -11.17
CA ALA A 218 5.05 -9.37 -10.03
C ALA A 218 4.99 -10.21 -8.75
N GLU A 219 5.44 -9.66 -7.64
CA GLU A 219 5.57 -10.33 -6.36
C GLU A 219 4.98 -9.52 -5.21
N GLY A 220 4.28 -10.20 -4.30
CA GLY A 220 3.90 -9.67 -2.99
C GLY A 220 4.92 -10.08 -1.94
N TRP A 221 5.56 -9.12 -1.29
CA TRP A 221 6.58 -9.34 -0.28
C TRP A 221 6.01 -9.14 1.12
N TYR A 222 5.83 -10.22 1.85
CA TYR A 222 5.28 -10.19 3.21
C TYR A 222 6.41 -10.10 4.24
N SER A 223 6.66 -8.88 4.72
CA SER A 223 7.79 -8.59 5.60
C SER A 223 7.70 -9.28 6.96
N SER A 224 6.50 -9.51 7.50
CA SER A 224 6.32 -10.12 8.82
C SER A 224 6.83 -11.56 8.97
N ASN A 225 6.88 -12.32 7.87
CA ASN A 225 7.39 -13.68 7.83
C ASN A 225 8.43 -13.92 6.72
N GLN A 226 8.81 -12.84 6.02
CA GLN A 226 9.80 -12.85 4.94
C GLN A 226 9.46 -13.81 3.80
N THR A 227 8.16 -13.94 3.47
CA THR A 227 7.71 -14.74 2.33
C THR A 227 7.46 -13.88 1.11
N VAL A 228 7.77 -14.45 -0.04
CA VAL A 228 7.55 -13.87 -1.36
C VAL A 228 6.54 -14.74 -2.11
N HIS A 229 5.51 -14.10 -2.64
CA HIS A 229 4.45 -14.76 -3.38
C HIS A 229 4.32 -14.13 -4.77
N ARG A 230 4.44 -14.94 -5.80
CA ARG A 230 4.31 -14.48 -7.19
C ARG A 230 2.84 -14.36 -7.59
N ALA A 231 2.50 -13.28 -8.28
CA ALA A 231 1.17 -13.09 -8.84
C ALA A 231 1.14 -13.59 -10.29
N GLU A 232 0.45 -14.70 -10.50
CA GLU A 232 0.24 -15.29 -11.82
C GLU A 232 -1.14 -14.93 -12.37
N GLY A 233 -1.32 -15.09 -13.67
CA GLY A 233 -2.60 -14.92 -14.36
C GLY A 233 -2.56 -13.92 -15.52
N PRO A 234 -3.70 -13.80 -16.24
CA PRO A 234 -3.84 -12.94 -17.41
C PRO A 234 -3.74 -11.46 -17.05
N SER A 235 -3.70 -10.62 -18.09
CA SER A 235 -3.83 -9.17 -17.93
C SER A 235 -5.16 -8.80 -17.29
N VAL A 236 -5.11 -7.73 -16.49
CA VAL A 236 -6.30 -7.18 -15.81
C VAL A 236 -6.69 -5.79 -16.32
N LEU A 237 -6.01 -5.28 -17.36
CA LEU A 237 -6.25 -3.90 -17.82
C LEU A 237 -7.62 -3.74 -18.48
N ASP A 238 -8.12 -4.75 -19.18
CA ASP A 238 -9.46 -4.69 -19.79
C ASP A 238 -10.55 -4.66 -18.72
N ASP A 239 -10.42 -5.49 -17.68
CA ASP A 239 -11.34 -5.48 -16.54
C ASP A 239 -11.26 -4.15 -15.78
N ALA A 240 -10.05 -3.59 -15.66
CA ALA A 240 -9.85 -2.28 -15.06
C ALA A 240 -10.53 -1.17 -15.86
N MET A 241 -10.50 -1.24 -17.19
CA MET A 241 -11.19 -0.28 -18.07
C MET A 241 -12.72 -0.40 -17.96
N ILE A 242 -13.26 -1.61 -17.86
CA ILE A 242 -14.69 -1.83 -17.60
C ILE A 242 -15.08 -1.23 -16.24
N ALA A 243 -14.29 -1.49 -15.20
CA ALA A 243 -14.53 -0.91 -13.87
C ALA A 243 -14.43 0.62 -13.90
N TRP A 244 -13.46 1.18 -14.62
CA TRP A 244 -13.30 2.63 -14.78
C TRP A 244 -14.56 3.29 -15.33
N GLU A 245 -15.22 2.69 -16.31
CA GLU A 245 -16.49 3.19 -16.87
C GLU A 245 -17.58 3.28 -15.79
N GLY A 246 -17.72 2.23 -14.95
CA GLY A 246 -18.69 2.22 -13.84
C GLY A 246 -18.33 3.17 -12.69
N MET A 247 -17.05 3.57 -12.59
CA MET A 247 -16.54 4.47 -11.55
C MET A 247 -16.53 5.94 -11.94
N ARG A 248 -17.10 6.31 -13.10
CA ARG A 248 -17.17 7.70 -13.55
C ARG A 248 -17.84 8.58 -12.50
N HIS A 249 -17.51 9.87 -12.56
CA HIS A 249 -18.13 10.86 -11.69
C HIS A 249 -19.64 10.81 -11.81
N SER A 250 -20.32 10.78 -10.66
CA SER A 250 -21.77 10.82 -10.54
C SER A 250 -22.16 11.82 -9.45
N GLU A 251 -23.04 12.76 -9.79
CA GLU A 251 -23.62 13.70 -8.82
C GLU A 251 -24.58 12.96 -7.87
N THR A 252 -25.22 11.90 -8.36
CA THR A 252 -26.07 11.05 -7.55
C THR A 252 -25.24 9.95 -6.86
N PRO A 253 -25.52 9.68 -5.57
CA PRO A 253 -24.83 8.63 -4.85
C PRO A 253 -25.01 7.25 -5.50
N LEU A 254 -23.91 6.55 -5.76
CA LEU A 254 -23.95 5.18 -6.27
C LEU A 254 -24.66 4.24 -5.27
N GLU A 255 -25.15 3.11 -5.76
CA GLU A 255 -25.85 2.12 -4.95
C GLU A 255 -24.99 1.56 -3.81
N GLY A 256 -25.58 1.38 -2.64
CA GLY A 256 -24.93 0.76 -1.48
C GLY A 256 -25.26 -0.72 -1.39
N THR A 257 -24.25 -1.53 -1.16
CA THR A 257 -24.37 -2.99 -0.92
C THR A 257 -24.07 -3.28 0.54
N PRO A 258 -25.06 -3.15 1.46
CA PRO A 258 -24.82 -3.32 2.89
C PRO A 258 -24.51 -4.78 3.24
N GLU A 259 -23.31 -4.98 3.78
CA GLU A 259 -22.80 -6.29 4.16
C GLU A 259 -22.00 -6.17 5.46
N SER A 260 -22.15 -7.17 6.36
CA SER A 260 -21.57 -7.11 7.71
C SER A 260 -20.03 -7.00 7.70
N GLN A 261 -19.36 -7.69 6.77
CA GLN A 261 -17.92 -7.68 6.69
C GLN A 261 -17.38 -6.34 6.20
N SER A 262 -17.93 -5.82 5.11
CA SER A 262 -17.46 -4.57 4.50
C SER A 262 -17.93 -3.33 5.26
N CYS A 263 -19.20 -3.30 5.72
CA CYS A 263 -19.75 -2.16 6.45
C CYS A 263 -19.13 -1.99 7.85
N GLY A 264 -18.79 -3.09 8.54
CA GLY A 264 -18.17 -3.04 9.87
C GLY A 264 -16.90 -2.20 9.90
N PHE A 265 -16.09 -2.26 8.83
CA PHE A 265 -14.83 -1.53 8.69
C PHE A 265 -14.90 -0.31 7.75
N CYS A 266 -16.08 0.02 7.23
CA CYS A 266 -16.24 1.16 6.34
C CYS A 266 -16.03 2.48 7.11
N GLU A 267 -15.05 3.27 6.69
CA GLU A 267 -14.76 4.56 7.32
C GLU A 267 -15.85 5.62 7.09
N TRP A 268 -16.66 5.46 6.04
CA TRP A 268 -17.72 6.40 5.68
C TRP A 268 -19.13 5.93 6.06
N LYS A 269 -19.27 4.85 6.83
CA LYS A 269 -20.59 4.30 7.18
C LYS A 269 -21.50 5.31 7.88
N ALA A 270 -20.94 6.25 8.66
CA ALA A 270 -21.70 7.31 9.34
C ALA A 270 -22.51 8.20 8.37
N TRP A 271 -22.02 8.37 7.15
CA TRP A 271 -22.67 9.15 6.09
C TRP A 271 -23.45 8.29 5.08
N CYS A 272 -23.63 7.01 5.35
CA CYS A 272 -24.27 6.06 4.43
C CYS A 272 -25.72 5.79 4.81
N PRO A 273 -26.74 6.34 4.10
CA PRO A 273 -28.15 6.08 4.39
C PRO A 273 -28.49 4.59 4.34
N THR A 274 -27.91 3.84 3.40
CA THR A 274 -28.12 2.40 3.26
C THR A 274 -27.65 1.63 4.49
N TRP A 275 -26.50 2.03 5.08
CA TRP A 275 -26.03 1.44 6.33
C TRP A 275 -26.95 1.74 7.51
N TRP A 276 -27.42 2.99 7.64
CA TRP A 276 -28.36 3.37 8.70
C TRP A 276 -29.69 2.65 8.57
N ALA A 277 -30.22 2.48 7.35
CA ALA A 277 -31.41 1.70 7.12
C ALA A 277 -31.22 0.24 7.57
N ALA A 278 -30.14 -0.42 7.11
CA ALA A 278 -29.84 -1.79 7.48
C ALA A 278 -29.59 -1.98 9.01
N ARG A 279 -29.05 -0.95 9.68
CA ARG A 279 -28.91 -0.92 11.14
C ARG A 279 -30.27 -0.84 11.85
N ARG A 280 -31.14 0.06 11.38
CA ARG A 280 -32.49 0.24 11.93
C ARG A 280 -33.34 -1.03 11.77
N ASP A 281 -33.22 -1.67 10.61
CA ASP A 281 -34.00 -2.87 10.26
C ASP A 281 -33.38 -4.15 10.87
N GLY A 282 -32.26 -4.04 11.61
CA GLY A 282 -31.61 -5.14 12.31
C GLY A 282 -30.82 -6.11 11.42
N THR A 283 -30.67 -5.80 10.12
CA THR A 283 -29.93 -6.66 9.17
C THR A 283 -28.42 -6.57 9.34
N LEU A 284 -27.91 -5.48 9.93
CA LEU A 284 -26.48 -5.30 10.20
C LEU A 284 -26.21 -5.05 11.69
N PRO A 285 -25.24 -5.76 12.31
CA PRO A 285 -24.81 -5.50 13.67
C PRO A 285 -24.00 -4.19 13.76
N PRO A 286 -23.91 -3.55 14.95
CA PRO A 286 -22.92 -2.52 15.21
C PRO A 286 -21.53 -3.13 15.05
N GLY A 287 -20.65 -2.48 14.30
CA GLY A 287 -19.33 -3.03 14.04
C GLY A 287 -18.24 -1.97 13.93
N GLY A 288 -16.99 -2.45 14.05
CA GLY A 288 -15.78 -1.64 13.90
C GLY A 288 -15.33 -0.98 15.20
N VAL A 289 -14.19 -0.28 15.12
CA VAL A 289 -13.54 0.40 16.25
C VAL A 289 -14.30 1.66 16.68
N PHE A 290 -15.01 2.28 15.74
CA PHE A 290 -15.83 3.45 15.97
C PHE A 290 -17.30 3.04 16.07
N ARG A 291 -17.97 3.56 17.09
CA ARG A 291 -19.42 3.47 17.24
C ARG A 291 -20.02 4.74 16.66
N ASP A 292 -20.87 4.60 15.64
CA ASP A 292 -21.63 5.69 15.07
C ASP A 292 -23.05 5.65 15.64
N GLU A 293 -23.53 6.77 16.17
CA GLU A 293 -24.83 6.92 16.79
C GLU A 293 -25.53 8.18 16.30
N VAL A 294 -26.85 8.14 16.19
CA VAL A 294 -27.67 9.35 15.99
C VAL A 294 -28.04 9.90 17.34
N VAL A 295 -27.65 11.16 17.57
CA VAL A 295 -27.93 11.86 18.84
C VAL A 295 -28.66 13.18 18.57
N ASN A 296 -29.49 13.61 19.51
CA ASN A 296 -30.02 14.96 19.54
C ASN A 296 -29.08 15.84 20.34
N LEU A 297 -28.52 16.86 19.70
CA LEU A 297 -27.68 17.84 20.40
C LEU A 297 -28.56 18.75 21.24
N VAL A 298 -28.54 18.57 22.58
CA VAL A 298 -29.30 19.37 23.53
C VAL A 298 -28.54 20.65 23.93
N ARG A 299 -27.21 20.53 24.05
CA ARG A 299 -26.33 21.64 24.42
C ARG A 299 -24.95 21.41 23.85
N PHE A 300 -24.32 22.45 23.32
CA PHE A 300 -22.91 22.46 22.92
C PHE A 300 -22.15 23.42 23.85
N ASP A 301 -21.09 22.90 24.50
CA ASP A 301 -20.14 23.68 25.29
C ASP A 301 -18.81 23.69 24.54
N PRO A 302 -18.33 24.83 24.04
CA PRO A 302 -17.16 24.90 23.18
C PRO A 302 -15.81 24.88 23.94
N ASN A 303 -15.79 24.65 25.27
CA ASN A 303 -14.55 24.63 26.09
C ASN A 303 -13.82 23.28 25.99
#